data_f8c05da31b79f0ee3a2a25186388e448
#
_entry.id   f8c05da31b79f0ee3a2a25186388e448
#
_cell.length_a   1.000
_cell.length_b   1.000
_cell.length_c   1.000
_cell.angle_alpha   90.00
_cell.angle_beta   90.00
_cell.angle_gamma   90.00
#
_symmetry.space_group_name_H-M   'P 1'
#
loop_
_entity.id
_entity.type
_entity.pdbx_description
1 polymer ?
#
loop_
_entity_poly.entity_id
_entity_poly.type
_entity_poly.pdbx_seq_one_letter_code
_entity_poly.pdbx_strand_id
1 'polypeptide(L)'
;VPIEPRPGEVWFAELGMVEKCRPVLVLAFPGNQDARSLAVVAPLTSQIRGMRGEVDLGKPRWLPKRSAVNVQGLASFDHRKLTYRMGALSPAQMLYVKTALRDLLDL
;
A
#
# COMPACT_ATOMS: atom_id res chain seq x y z
N VAL A 1 -19.61 10.56 -9.02
CA VAL A 1 -18.60 10.97 -8.03
C VAL A 1 -17.39 10.05 -8.17
N PRO A 2 -16.18 10.62 -8.34
CA PRO A 2 -14.99 9.80 -8.41
C PRO A 2 -14.80 9.01 -7.11
N ILE A 3 -14.40 7.76 -7.23
CA ILE A 3 -14.08 6.94 -6.07
C ILE A 3 -12.67 7.31 -5.61
N GLU A 4 -12.56 7.77 -4.39
CA GLU A 4 -11.28 8.12 -3.80
C GLU A 4 -10.67 6.92 -3.07
N PRO A 5 -9.34 6.76 -3.13
CA PRO A 5 -8.65 5.75 -2.33
C PRO A 5 -8.87 5.96 -0.84
N ARG A 6 -9.00 4.86 -0.11
CA ARG A 6 -9.16 4.87 1.34
C ARG A 6 -8.06 4.02 1.99
N PRO A 7 -7.62 4.39 3.21
CA PRO A 7 -6.67 3.56 3.93
C PRO A 7 -7.17 2.12 4.05
N GLY A 8 -6.26 1.17 3.83
CA GLY A 8 -6.57 -0.26 3.83
C GLY A 8 -6.86 -0.82 2.46
N GLU A 9 -7.10 0.01 1.47
CA GLU A 9 -7.29 -0.43 0.10
C GLU A 9 -5.96 -0.63 -0.62
N VAL A 10 -5.95 -1.55 -1.57
CA VAL A 10 -4.81 -1.76 -2.45
C VAL A 10 -5.18 -1.19 -3.82
N TRP A 11 -4.33 -0.31 -4.29
CA TRP A 11 -4.50 0.37 -5.59
C TRP A 11 -3.32 0.09 -6.48
N PHE A 12 -3.58 0.07 -7.77
CA PHE A 12 -2.53 0.01 -8.77
C PHE A 12 -1.96 1.41 -8.94
N ALA A 13 -0.63 1.54 -8.83
CA ALA A 13 0.03 2.83 -8.89
C ALA A 13 1.01 2.87 -10.05
N GLU A 14 1.06 4.02 -10.71
CA GLU A 14 2.01 4.29 -11.77
C GLU A 14 3.16 5.12 -11.20
N LEU A 15 4.31 4.47 -10.99
CA LEU A 15 5.41 5.04 -10.22
C LEU A 15 6.50 5.69 -11.08
N GLY A 16 6.28 5.80 -12.40
CA GLY A 16 7.21 6.46 -13.29
C GLY A 16 8.08 5.51 -14.10
N MET A 17 9.09 6.04 -14.72
CA MET A 17 9.83 5.34 -15.79
C MET A 17 10.62 4.12 -15.33
N VAL A 18 11.26 4.22 -14.18
CA VAL A 18 12.15 3.15 -13.68
C VAL A 18 11.35 2.09 -12.95
N GLU A 19 10.46 2.55 -12.11
CA GLU A 19 9.60 1.71 -11.30
C GLU A 19 8.26 1.54 -12.00
N LYS A 20 8.05 0.61 -12.74
CA LYS A 20 6.81 0.36 -13.47
C LYS A 20 5.58 0.43 -12.54
N CYS A 21 4.42 0.18 -13.07
CA CYS A 21 3.19 0.10 -12.28
C CYS A 21 3.25 -1.08 -11.32
N ARG A 22 2.76 -0.87 -10.09
CA ARG A 22 2.68 -1.94 -9.10
C ARG A 22 1.56 -1.70 -8.10
N PRO A 23 1.08 -2.78 -7.44
CA PRO A 23 0.11 -2.62 -6.36
C PRO A 23 0.75 -1.97 -5.14
N VAL A 24 0.00 -1.08 -4.51
CA VAL A 24 0.41 -0.44 -3.26
C VAL A 24 -0.75 -0.44 -2.27
N LEU A 25 -0.42 -0.60 -0.99
CA LEU A 25 -1.39 -0.45 0.08
C LEU A 25 -1.48 1.02 0.45
N VAL A 26 -2.68 1.58 0.44
CA VAL A 26 -2.92 2.97 0.85
C VAL A 26 -2.96 3.01 2.38
N LEU A 27 -2.10 3.81 2.97
CA LEU A 27 -2.05 4.01 4.42
C LEU A 27 -2.65 5.35 4.82
N ALA A 28 -2.47 6.38 4.01
CA ALA A 28 -3.08 7.67 4.23
C ALA A 28 -3.38 8.33 2.89
N PHE A 29 -4.52 8.99 2.81
CA PHE A 29 -4.92 9.73 1.62
C PHE A 29 -5.13 11.19 2.02
N PRO A 30 -4.67 12.16 1.19
CA PRO A 30 -4.77 13.57 1.58
C PRO A 30 -6.22 14.02 1.67
N GLY A 31 -6.53 14.74 2.75
CA GLY A 31 -7.82 15.40 2.90
C GLY A 31 -7.81 16.80 2.30
N ASN A 32 -8.98 17.43 2.27
CA ASN A 32 -9.12 18.77 1.71
C ASN A 32 -8.33 19.83 2.49
N GLN A 33 -8.02 19.55 3.75
CA GLN A 33 -7.27 20.47 4.60
C GLN A 33 -5.77 20.27 4.53
N ASP A 34 -5.32 19.23 3.83
CA ASP A 34 -3.90 18.93 3.78
C ASP A 34 -3.19 19.85 2.80
N ALA A 35 -2.05 20.37 3.22
CA ALA A 35 -1.24 21.28 2.41
C ALA A 35 -0.62 20.58 1.20
N ARG A 36 -0.44 19.26 1.27
CA ARG A 36 0.19 18.51 0.21
C ARG A 36 -0.75 17.42 -0.30
N SER A 37 -0.71 17.19 -1.60
CA SER A 37 -1.55 16.19 -2.27
C SER A 37 -0.87 14.82 -2.30
N LEU A 38 -0.31 14.40 -1.18
CA LEU A 38 0.49 13.18 -1.09
C LEU A 38 -0.27 12.07 -0.37
N ALA A 39 -0.33 10.91 -1.01
CA ALA A 39 -0.76 9.68 -0.36
C ALA A 39 0.45 8.98 0.24
N VAL A 40 0.27 8.34 1.40
CA VAL A 40 1.30 7.50 2.01
C VAL A 40 0.95 6.06 1.74
N VAL A 41 1.89 5.32 1.20
CA VAL A 41 1.65 3.95 0.74
C VAL A 41 2.79 3.02 1.14
N ALA A 42 2.50 1.72 1.13
CA ALA A 42 3.50 0.66 1.23
C ALA A 42 3.34 -0.26 0.01
N PRO A 43 4.43 -0.56 -0.70
CA PRO A 43 4.33 -1.39 -1.90
C PRO A 43 4.05 -2.85 -1.54
N LEU A 44 3.38 -3.55 -2.46
CA LEU A 44 3.29 -4.99 -2.41
C LEU A 44 4.44 -5.58 -3.23
N THR A 45 4.95 -6.72 -2.77
CA THR A 45 5.98 -7.46 -3.50
C THR A 45 5.55 -8.91 -3.67
N SER A 46 5.81 -9.47 -4.85
CA SER A 46 5.63 -10.90 -5.08
C SER A 46 6.90 -11.69 -4.74
N GLN A 47 8.00 -11.00 -4.48
CA GLN A 47 9.24 -11.62 -4.04
C GLN A 47 9.30 -11.63 -2.52
N ILE A 48 8.58 -12.59 -1.92
CA ILE A 48 8.49 -12.69 -0.47
C ILE A 48 9.75 -13.36 0.06
N ARG A 49 10.49 -12.67 0.91
CA ARG A 49 11.77 -13.14 1.45
C ARG A 49 11.71 -13.51 2.93
N GLY A 50 10.55 -13.34 3.58
CA GLY A 50 10.39 -13.58 5.00
C GLY A 50 11.18 -12.60 5.87
N MET A 51 11.45 -11.42 5.36
CA MET A 51 12.24 -10.42 6.06
C MET A 51 11.35 -9.56 6.95
N ARG A 52 11.99 -8.90 7.91
CA ARG A 52 11.33 -7.92 8.78
C ARG A 52 10.59 -6.90 7.94
N GLY A 53 9.35 -6.61 8.31
CA GLY A 53 8.54 -5.62 7.62
C GLY A 53 7.70 -6.18 6.47
N GLU A 54 7.74 -7.48 6.24
CA GLU A 54 6.87 -8.11 5.25
C GLU A 54 5.64 -8.69 5.92
N VAL A 55 4.45 -8.38 5.38
CA VAL A 55 3.18 -8.95 5.83
C VAL A 55 2.58 -9.74 4.68
N ASP A 56 2.59 -11.07 4.80
CA ASP A 56 2.13 -11.98 3.75
C ASP A 56 0.60 -11.89 3.63
N LEU A 57 0.13 -11.56 2.45
CA LEU A 57 -1.31 -11.46 2.14
C LEU A 57 -1.85 -12.73 1.50
N GLY A 58 -0.99 -13.70 1.19
CA GLY A 58 -1.40 -14.83 0.37
C GLY A 58 -1.73 -14.39 -1.04
N LYS A 59 -2.71 -15.09 -1.63
CA LYS A 59 -3.19 -14.76 -2.99
C LYS A 59 -4.70 -14.58 -2.98
N PRO A 60 -5.21 -13.43 -2.53
CA PRO A 60 -6.64 -13.15 -2.66
C PRO A 60 -7.01 -13.04 -4.14
N ARG A 61 -8.32 -13.11 -4.42
CA ARG A 61 -8.82 -13.10 -5.80
C ARG A 61 -8.37 -11.89 -6.60
N TRP A 62 -8.23 -10.75 -5.94
CA TRP A 62 -7.89 -9.50 -6.60
C TRP A 62 -6.38 -9.32 -6.82
N LEU A 63 -5.55 -10.30 -6.40
CA LEU A 63 -4.11 -10.27 -6.68
C LEU A 63 -3.76 -11.36 -7.69
N PRO A 64 -3.00 -11.04 -8.74
CA PRO A 64 -2.57 -12.04 -9.72
C PRO A 64 -1.53 -13.01 -9.19
N LYS A 65 -0.78 -12.62 -8.15
CA LYS A 65 0.29 -13.42 -7.54
C LYS A 65 0.22 -13.32 -6.04
N ARG A 66 0.70 -14.36 -5.35
CA ARG A 66 0.92 -14.27 -3.91
C ARG A 66 1.85 -13.11 -3.61
N SER A 67 1.47 -12.25 -2.67
CA SER A 67 2.19 -11.02 -2.39
C SER A 67 2.23 -10.73 -0.90
N ALA A 68 3.19 -9.89 -0.53
CA ALA A 68 3.30 -9.36 0.82
C ALA A 68 3.38 -7.83 0.75
N VAL A 69 2.86 -7.19 1.78
CA VAL A 69 3.07 -5.75 1.97
C VAL A 69 4.48 -5.58 2.52
N ASN A 70 5.28 -4.73 1.89
CA ASN A 70 6.62 -4.41 2.35
C ASN A 70 6.62 -3.03 3.00
N VAL A 71 6.54 -2.98 4.34
CA VAL A 71 6.49 -1.70 5.04
C VAL A 71 7.82 -0.95 5.00
N GLN A 72 8.93 -1.63 4.72
CA GLN A 72 10.21 -0.93 4.54
C GLN A 72 10.23 -0.06 3.29
N GLY A 73 9.34 -0.32 2.35
CA GLY A 73 9.18 0.49 1.16
C GLY A 73 8.23 1.67 1.34
N LEU A 74 7.86 2.00 2.58
CA LEU A 74 6.97 3.11 2.88
C LEU A 74 7.38 4.36 2.10
N ALA A 75 6.42 4.95 1.41
CA ALA A 75 6.67 6.10 0.55
C ALA A 75 5.46 7.00 0.49
N SER A 76 5.68 8.23 0.08
CA SER A 76 4.59 9.13 -0.25
C SER A 76 4.80 9.67 -1.65
N PHE A 77 3.69 9.87 -2.36
CA PHE A 77 3.72 10.43 -3.71
C PHE A 77 2.38 11.08 -4.02
N ASP A 78 2.33 11.79 -5.13
CA ASP A 78 1.10 12.43 -5.60
C ASP A 78 -0.01 11.40 -5.72
N HIS A 79 -1.13 11.65 -5.04
CA HIS A 79 -2.25 10.71 -4.99
C HIS A 79 -2.83 10.39 -6.38
N ARG A 80 -2.60 11.25 -7.36
CA ARG A 80 -3.08 11.04 -8.72
C ARG A 80 -2.37 9.89 -9.44
N LYS A 81 -1.26 9.40 -8.88
CA LYS A 81 -0.58 8.20 -9.40
C LYS A 81 -1.33 6.92 -9.07
N LEU A 82 -2.28 6.95 -8.16
CA LEU A 82 -3.15 5.82 -7.86
C LEU A 82 -4.22 5.73 -8.96
N THR A 83 -4.19 4.67 -9.75
CA THR A 83 -4.97 4.60 -10.98
C THR A 83 -6.29 3.86 -10.82
N TYR A 84 -6.30 2.69 -10.19
CA TYR A 84 -7.54 1.98 -9.93
C TYR A 84 -7.43 1.09 -8.70
N ARG A 85 -8.59 0.85 -8.09
CA ARG A 85 -8.69 0.00 -6.90
C ARG A 85 -8.60 -1.46 -7.31
N MET A 86 -7.77 -2.22 -6.62
CA MET A 86 -7.63 -3.66 -6.83
C MET A 86 -8.41 -4.44 -5.78
N GLY A 87 -8.34 -4.03 -4.53
CA GLY A 87 -8.98 -4.73 -3.44
C GLY A 87 -8.74 -4.03 -2.12
N ALA A 88 -8.90 -4.76 -1.03
CA ALA A 88 -8.70 -4.21 0.30
C ALA A 88 -8.21 -5.29 1.25
N LEU A 89 -7.42 -4.89 2.24
CA LEU A 89 -7.02 -5.77 3.31
C LEU A 89 -8.16 -5.91 4.32
N SER A 90 -8.22 -7.08 4.96
CA SER A 90 -9.13 -7.28 6.08
C SER A 90 -8.63 -6.48 7.29
N PRO A 91 -9.52 -6.24 8.30
CA PRO A 91 -9.09 -5.60 9.54
C PRO A 91 -7.94 -6.34 10.23
N ALA A 92 -7.95 -7.68 10.19
CA ALA A 92 -6.86 -8.49 10.77
C ALA A 92 -5.54 -8.25 10.03
N GLN A 93 -5.57 -8.23 8.70
CA GLN A 93 -4.38 -7.95 7.91
C GLN A 93 -3.86 -6.52 8.16
N MET A 94 -4.77 -5.56 8.28
CA MET A 94 -4.37 -4.17 8.60
C MET A 94 -3.72 -4.09 9.98
N LEU A 95 -4.18 -4.88 10.93
CA LEU A 95 -3.56 -4.92 12.27
C LEU A 95 -2.12 -5.42 12.18
N TYR A 96 -1.85 -6.45 11.38
CA TYR A 96 -0.48 -6.93 11.15
C TYR A 96 0.38 -5.86 10.50
N VAL A 97 -0.16 -5.13 9.53
CA VAL A 97 0.57 -4.04 8.87
C VAL A 97 0.90 -2.94 9.87
N LYS A 98 -0.07 -2.53 10.69
CA LYS A 98 0.15 -1.50 11.71
C LYS A 98 1.20 -1.92 12.72
N THR A 99 1.18 -3.18 13.12
CA THR A 99 2.19 -3.73 14.04
C THR A 99 3.58 -3.69 13.41
N ALA A 100 3.68 -4.07 12.14
CA ALA A 100 4.95 -4.02 11.41
C ALA A 100 5.46 -2.58 11.28
N LEU A 101 4.56 -1.63 11.04
CA LEU A 101 4.93 -0.21 10.96
C LEU A 101 5.40 0.33 12.31
N ARG A 102 4.73 -0.02 13.39
CA ARG A 102 5.17 0.38 14.73
C ARG A 102 6.55 -0.15 15.05
N ASP A 103 6.80 -1.40 14.71
CA ASP A 103 8.11 -2.02 14.91
C ASP A 103 9.18 -1.32 14.08
N LEU A 104 8.90 -1.07 12.80
CA LEU A 104 9.85 -0.43 11.90
C LEU A 104 10.17 1.00 12.30
N LEU A 105 9.16 1.77 12.71
CA LEU A 105 9.27 3.19 12.99
C LEU A 105 9.47 3.50 14.47
N ASP A 106 9.51 2.48 15.31
CA ASP A 106 9.68 2.62 16.76
C ASP A 106 8.57 3.50 17.38
N LEU A 107 7.34 3.17 17.06
CA LEU A 107 6.17 3.91 17.57
C LEU A 107 5.57 3.28 18.80
#